data_d88818b9798e62544f6ea998996b8db3
#
_entry.id   d88818b9798e62544f6ea998996b8db3
#
_cell.length_a   1.000
_cell.length_b   1.000
_cell.length_c   1.000
_cell.angle_alpha   90.00
_cell.angle_beta   90.00
_cell.angle_gamma   90.00
#
_symmetry.space_group_name_H-M   'P 1'
#
loop_
_entity.id
_entity.type
_entity.pdbx_description
1 polymer ?
#
loop_
_entity_poly.entity_id
_entity_poly.type
_entity_poly.pdbx_seq_one_letter_code
_entity_poly.pdbx_strand_id
1 'polypeptide(L)'
;MNAPKPNVRDTLQAISKFMREGRPERAEAMASTVQAAYPRRADVSNALGQVRLALGRFDQAETHLRKAVEIERRNPLYLTDLGRVLLQMGLVAEAQQYLQQALAIDPRQFAALWLLGTFYFHLGRGSLALEHLRDALKSAPAGAKPLINLEIVECLLSMGETAGAAAEIDRQMPASPYHARLVTLRAGIGKPLVDSAEYAAVESELARRDIIVTDRSNLMIRKGVMLENSGRFEESFATILAAKKLLKSASDIQAFARDVETRISLFTTEKLKLWGDIYGNPSQRLVFVAGLPRSGTTLTEQIIARHSEAAGIGELETMTYLAARMRKFGSLAGIEAAMAAQGSAGMHELAKIYEATVDALAPGKAIAVDKMPQNFRYIGELSILFPNARIIHCVRHPADSFLSAFQNEMNAGHGYSYDPQSYAAYYKACRRLMDHWQNVLPDRMFTMTYEKLTAEPRLVIGQLLQFLGLDWQEACLNPEQGGATVRSFSRLQVRNAINTSSVGRWKNYETQLAGLIGLTETP
;
A
#
# COMPACT_ATOMS: atom_id res chain seq x y z
N MET A 1 22.82 -42.86 20.31
CA MET A 1 23.27 -41.76 21.17
C MET A 1 22.46 -40.53 20.80
N ASN A 2 21.62 -40.00 21.71
CA ASN A 2 20.93 -38.75 21.44
C ASN A 2 21.97 -37.62 21.41
N ALA A 3 22.02 -36.86 20.31
CA ALA A 3 22.84 -35.66 20.24
C ALA A 3 22.53 -34.73 21.44
N PRO A 4 23.55 -34.09 22.04
CA PRO A 4 23.32 -33.20 23.16
C PRO A 4 22.35 -32.10 22.75
N LYS A 5 21.34 -31.82 23.63
CA LYS A 5 20.37 -30.75 23.37
C LYS A 5 21.10 -29.41 23.27
N PRO A 6 20.76 -28.55 22.26
CA PRO A 6 21.42 -27.27 22.10
C PRO A 6 21.19 -26.37 23.33
N ASN A 7 22.21 -25.58 23.70
CA ASN A 7 22.05 -24.55 24.72
C ASN A 7 21.10 -23.45 24.19
N VAL A 8 19.96 -23.27 24.82
CA VAL A 8 18.94 -22.35 24.35
C VAL A 8 19.45 -20.91 24.31
N ARG A 9 20.12 -20.45 25.36
CA ARG A 9 20.61 -19.06 25.47
C ARG A 9 21.61 -18.73 24.36
N ASP A 10 22.61 -19.59 24.17
CA ASP A 10 23.65 -19.39 23.18
C ASP A 10 23.07 -19.46 21.75
N THR A 11 22.11 -20.39 21.55
CA THR A 11 21.42 -20.53 20.26
C THR A 11 20.57 -19.31 19.92
N LEU A 12 19.80 -18.77 20.87
CA LEU A 12 18.99 -17.56 20.66
C LEU A 12 19.88 -16.32 20.40
N GLN A 13 21.03 -16.22 21.07
CA GLN A 13 21.99 -15.14 20.79
C GLN A 13 22.57 -15.25 19.37
N ALA A 14 22.92 -16.48 18.93
CA ALA A 14 23.41 -16.71 17.56
C ALA A 14 22.33 -16.42 16.51
N ILE A 15 21.07 -16.81 16.73
CA ILE A 15 19.93 -16.47 15.88
C ILE A 15 19.80 -14.94 15.77
N SER A 16 19.79 -14.23 16.88
CA SER A 16 19.71 -12.77 16.91
C SER A 16 20.88 -12.09 16.18
N LYS A 17 22.07 -12.68 16.23
CA LYS A 17 23.24 -12.20 15.47
C LYS A 17 23.02 -12.36 13.98
N PHE A 18 22.62 -13.56 13.50
CA PHE A 18 22.36 -13.79 12.08
C PHE A 18 21.23 -12.91 11.55
N MET A 19 20.19 -12.68 12.34
CA MET A 19 19.11 -11.76 11.97
C MET A 19 19.62 -10.33 11.75
N ARG A 20 20.48 -9.82 12.65
CA ARG A 20 21.11 -8.49 12.49
C ARG A 20 22.07 -8.40 11.30
N GLU A 21 22.71 -9.50 10.95
CA GLU A 21 23.58 -9.60 9.77
C GLU A 21 22.82 -9.77 8.43
N GLY A 22 21.47 -9.77 8.45
CA GLY A 22 20.63 -9.98 7.27
C GLY A 22 20.74 -11.40 6.68
N ARG A 23 20.93 -12.41 7.52
CA ARG A 23 21.14 -13.83 7.12
C ARG A 23 20.07 -14.74 7.74
N PRO A 24 18.77 -14.51 7.48
CA PRO A 24 17.68 -15.23 8.11
C PRO A 24 17.65 -16.73 7.77
N GLU A 25 18.20 -17.16 6.61
CA GLU A 25 18.26 -18.58 6.23
C GLU A 25 19.16 -19.39 7.19
N ARG A 26 20.27 -18.78 7.65
CA ARG A 26 21.14 -19.41 8.65
C ARG A 26 20.48 -19.45 10.03
N ALA A 27 19.77 -18.40 10.38
CA ALA A 27 19.02 -18.34 11.62
C ALA A 27 17.91 -19.41 11.66
N GLU A 28 17.25 -19.71 10.53
CA GLU A 28 16.14 -20.67 10.46
C GLU A 28 16.58 -22.10 10.83
N ALA A 29 17.69 -22.58 10.30
CA ALA A 29 18.19 -23.92 10.61
C ALA A 29 18.42 -24.11 12.13
N MET A 30 19.03 -23.09 12.77
CA MET A 30 19.26 -23.08 14.21
C MET A 30 17.96 -22.98 15.01
N ALA A 31 17.05 -22.08 14.61
CA ALA A 31 15.77 -21.88 15.27
C ALA A 31 14.89 -23.13 15.18
N SER A 32 14.87 -23.82 14.05
CA SER A 32 14.14 -25.07 13.86
C SER A 32 14.69 -26.19 14.75
N THR A 33 16.01 -26.31 14.84
CA THR A 33 16.67 -27.32 15.71
C THR A 33 16.35 -27.09 17.19
N VAL A 34 16.47 -25.85 17.67
CA VAL A 34 16.17 -25.55 19.07
C VAL A 34 14.67 -25.66 19.37
N GLN A 35 13.79 -25.33 18.41
CA GLN A 35 12.33 -25.53 18.55
C GLN A 35 11.95 -27.00 18.66
N ALA A 36 12.58 -27.88 17.89
CA ALA A 36 12.36 -29.32 17.98
C ALA A 36 12.79 -29.87 19.36
N ALA A 37 13.93 -29.37 19.89
CA ALA A 37 14.43 -29.79 21.21
C ALA A 37 13.61 -29.23 22.39
N TYR A 38 13.01 -28.04 22.23
CA TYR A 38 12.29 -27.31 23.29
C TYR A 38 10.94 -26.76 22.78
N PRO A 39 9.99 -27.64 22.41
CA PRO A 39 8.74 -27.22 21.73
C PRO A 39 7.78 -26.41 22.60
N ARG A 40 7.98 -26.38 23.93
CA ARG A 40 7.12 -25.67 24.90
C ARG A 40 7.75 -24.40 25.47
N ARG A 41 8.81 -23.87 24.82
CA ARG A 41 9.42 -22.60 25.24
C ARG A 41 8.91 -21.46 24.38
N ALA A 42 8.38 -20.43 25.02
CA ALA A 42 7.84 -19.24 24.35
C ALA A 42 8.91 -18.46 23.57
N ASP A 43 10.09 -18.24 24.20
CA ASP A 43 11.20 -17.52 23.59
C ASP A 43 11.73 -18.20 22.32
N VAL A 44 11.77 -19.52 22.30
CA VAL A 44 12.20 -20.32 21.12
C VAL A 44 11.13 -20.24 20.02
N SER A 45 9.84 -20.37 20.37
CA SER A 45 8.75 -20.24 19.42
C SER A 45 8.72 -18.83 18.81
N ASN A 46 8.92 -17.79 19.61
CA ASN A 46 8.98 -16.41 19.14
C ASN A 46 10.17 -16.20 18.20
N ALA A 47 11.36 -16.69 18.55
CA ALA A 47 12.55 -16.55 17.70
C ALA A 47 12.35 -17.21 16.32
N LEU A 48 11.76 -18.42 16.27
CA LEU A 48 11.48 -19.08 14.99
C LEU A 48 10.42 -18.31 14.19
N GLY A 49 9.40 -17.76 14.86
CA GLY A 49 8.39 -16.90 14.23
C GLY A 49 9.00 -15.66 13.60
N GLN A 50 9.89 -14.96 14.32
CA GLN A 50 10.59 -13.77 13.79
C GLN A 50 11.49 -14.11 12.58
N VAL A 51 12.20 -15.23 12.63
CA VAL A 51 13.02 -15.69 11.49
C VAL A 51 12.16 -15.97 10.27
N ARG A 52 11.03 -16.66 10.43
CA ARG A 52 10.10 -16.96 9.33
C ARG A 52 9.44 -15.72 8.77
N LEU A 53 9.13 -14.75 9.63
CA LEU A 53 8.66 -13.43 9.21
C LEU A 53 9.68 -12.73 8.31
N ALA A 54 10.96 -12.73 8.69
CA ALA A 54 12.02 -12.15 7.88
C ALA A 54 12.23 -12.86 6.53
N LEU A 55 11.88 -14.15 6.45
CA LEU A 55 11.88 -14.94 5.22
C LEU A 55 10.59 -14.77 4.38
N GLY A 56 9.64 -13.93 4.80
CA GLY A 56 8.36 -13.73 4.13
C GLY A 56 7.39 -14.92 4.25
N ARG A 57 7.64 -15.86 5.17
CA ARG A 57 6.80 -17.05 5.40
C ARG A 57 5.75 -16.76 6.47
N PHE A 58 4.83 -15.88 6.15
CA PHE A 58 3.90 -15.26 7.11
C PHE A 58 3.03 -16.26 7.88
N ASP A 59 2.41 -17.25 7.21
CA ASP A 59 1.57 -18.27 7.89
C ASP A 59 2.35 -19.09 8.91
N GLN A 60 3.59 -19.46 8.56
CA GLN A 60 4.44 -20.21 9.46
C GLN A 60 4.92 -19.34 10.63
N ALA A 61 5.19 -18.05 10.35
CA ALA A 61 5.55 -17.08 11.38
C ALA A 61 4.39 -16.90 12.38
N GLU A 62 3.18 -16.67 11.87
CA GLU A 62 1.95 -16.56 12.67
C GLU A 62 1.78 -17.77 13.60
N THR A 63 1.86 -18.98 13.06
CA THR A 63 1.72 -20.23 13.85
C THR A 63 2.66 -20.25 15.05
N HIS A 64 3.93 -19.88 14.88
CA HIS A 64 4.90 -19.89 15.96
C HIS A 64 4.75 -18.73 16.92
N LEU A 65 4.36 -17.55 16.43
CA LEU A 65 4.14 -16.37 17.27
C LEU A 65 2.88 -16.54 18.12
N ARG A 66 1.79 -17.11 17.59
CA ARG A 66 0.60 -17.47 18.38
C ARG A 66 0.97 -18.45 19.50
N LYS A 67 1.76 -19.47 19.19
CA LYS A 67 2.24 -20.42 20.20
C LYS A 67 3.06 -19.74 21.30
N ALA A 68 3.90 -18.77 20.98
CA ALA A 68 4.63 -18.00 21.98
C ALA A 68 3.68 -17.22 22.90
N VAL A 69 2.67 -16.57 22.33
CA VAL A 69 1.63 -15.85 23.08
C VAL A 69 0.75 -16.80 23.93
N GLU A 70 0.41 -17.97 23.42
CA GLU A 70 -0.35 -18.99 24.20
C GLU A 70 0.40 -19.41 25.46
N ILE A 71 1.74 -19.57 25.37
CA ILE A 71 2.59 -19.98 26.50
C ILE A 71 2.78 -18.82 27.50
N GLU A 72 3.01 -17.60 27.00
CA GLU A 72 3.24 -16.39 27.81
C GLU A 72 2.30 -15.26 27.38
N ARG A 73 1.03 -15.34 27.79
CA ARG A 73 -0.06 -14.45 27.35
C ARG A 73 0.13 -12.97 27.68
N ARG A 74 0.94 -12.64 28.67
CA ARG A 74 1.16 -11.28 29.16
C ARG A 74 2.57 -10.76 28.82
N ASN A 75 3.23 -11.33 27.83
CA ASN A 75 4.52 -10.84 27.37
C ASN A 75 4.32 -9.80 26.26
N PRO A 76 4.58 -8.49 26.51
CA PRO A 76 4.30 -7.43 25.53
C PRO A 76 5.15 -7.56 24.26
N LEU A 77 6.34 -8.19 24.33
CA LEU A 77 7.17 -8.43 23.17
C LEU A 77 6.51 -9.45 22.23
N TYR A 78 6.00 -10.57 22.76
CA TYR A 78 5.37 -11.60 21.91
C TYR A 78 4.06 -11.14 21.31
N LEU A 79 3.27 -10.37 22.07
CA LEU A 79 2.06 -9.72 21.56
C LEU A 79 2.39 -8.74 20.41
N THR A 80 3.47 -7.98 20.54
CA THR A 80 3.93 -7.05 19.51
C THR A 80 4.41 -7.79 18.25
N ASP A 81 5.19 -8.86 18.41
CA ASP A 81 5.70 -9.64 17.28
C ASP A 81 4.57 -10.35 16.52
N LEU A 82 3.54 -10.84 17.24
CA LEU A 82 2.31 -11.37 16.65
C LEU A 82 1.54 -10.26 15.92
N GLY A 83 1.34 -9.10 16.52
CA GLY A 83 0.72 -7.95 15.87
C GLY A 83 1.44 -7.54 14.58
N ARG A 84 2.75 -7.59 14.57
CA ARG A 84 3.57 -7.29 13.39
C ARG A 84 3.29 -8.22 12.22
N VAL A 85 3.29 -9.54 12.43
CA VAL A 85 3.02 -10.51 11.35
C VAL A 85 1.57 -10.38 10.86
N LEU A 86 0.62 -10.15 11.76
CA LEU A 86 -0.78 -9.94 11.40
C LEU A 86 -0.98 -8.70 10.53
N LEU A 87 -0.25 -7.59 10.80
CA LEU A 87 -0.25 -6.42 9.91
C LEU A 87 0.29 -6.75 8.52
N GLN A 88 1.38 -7.54 8.43
CA GLN A 88 1.94 -7.96 7.14
C GLN A 88 0.99 -8.88 6.36
N MET A 89 0.12 -9.60 7.05
CA MET A 89 -0.92 -10.45 6.46
C MET A 89 -2.20 -9.67 6.13
N GLY A 90 -2.29 -8.39 6.48
CA GLY A 90 -3.51 -7.60 6.32
C GLY A 90 -4.62 -7.92 7.32
N LEU A 91 -4.31 -8.65 8.40
CA LEU A 91 -5.24 -9.01 9.48
C LEU A 91 -5.34 -7.87 10.51
N VAL A 92 -5.82 -6.74 10.02
CA VAL A 92 -5.74 -5.43 10.65
C VAL A 92 -6.41 -5.37 12.03
N ALA A 93 -7.64 -5.88 12.12
CA ALA A 93 -8.42 -5.83 13.36
C ALA A 93 -7.73 -6.63 14.49
N GLU A 94 -7.28 -7.82 14.18
CA GLU A 94 -6.61 -8.68 15.14
C GLU A 94 -5.24 -8.13 15.55
N ALA A 95 -4.46 -7.63 14.57
CA ALA A 95 -3.18 -6.97 14.84
C ALA A 95 -3.32 -5.80 15.81
N GLN A 96 -4.33 -4.94 15.60
CA GLN A 96 -4.61 -3.80 16.47
C GLN A 96 -4.91 -4.25 17.89
N GLN A 97 -5.69 -5.31 18.07
CA GLN A 97 -6.00 -5.87 19.39
C GLN A 97 -4.74 -6.33 20.14
N TYR A 98 -3.85 -7.08 19.49
CA TYR A 98 -2.62 -7.55 20.14
C TYR A 98 -1.66 -6.40 20.46
N LEU A 99 -1.53 -5.41 19.60
CA LEU A 99 -0.70 -4.23 19.84
C LEU A 99 -1.25 -3.39 21.00
N GLN A 100 -2.57 -3.22 21.09
CA GLN A 100 -3.22 -2.55 22.24
C GLN A 100 -3.04 -3.34 23.53
N GLN A 101 -3.13 -4.67 23.50
CA GLN A 101 -2.85 -5.51 24.67
C GLN A 101 -1.39 -5.38 25.13
N ALA A 102 -0.44 -5.30 24.19
CA ALA A 102 0.97 -5.06 24.51
C ALA A 102 1.16 -3.73 25.24
N LEU A 103 0.53 -2.65 24.75
CA LEU A 103 0.59 -1.33 25.38
C LEU A 103 -0.18 -1.22 26.70
N ALA A 104 -1.22 -2.02 26.91
CA ALA A 104 -1.90 -2.11 28.19
C ALA A 104 -1.00 -2.73 29.28
N ILE A 105 -0.03 -3.57 28.89
CA ILE A 105 0.95 -4.18 29.80
C ILE A 105 2.18 -3.27 29.97
N ASP A 106 2.71 -2.77 28.86
CA ASP A 106 3.85 -1.83 28.83
C ASP A 106 3.51 -0.62 27.94
N PRO A 107 3.01 0.49 28.52
CA PRO A 107 2.64 1.69 27.77
C PRO A 107 3.82 2.39 27.03
N ARG A 108 5.06 2.01 27.35
CA ARG A 108 6.28 2.54 26.72
C ARG A 108 6.96 1.57 25.77
N GLN A 109 6.31 0.48 25.43
CA GLN A 109 6.85 -0.51 24.50
C GLN A 109 6.97 0.08 23.09
N PHE A 110 8.19 0.55 22.76
CA PHE A 110 8.43 1.38 21.58
C PHE A 110 8.04 0.70 20.27
N ALA A 111 8.25 -0.63 20.14
CA ALA A 111 7.95 -1.35 18.92
C ALA A 111 6.43 -1.43 18.66
N ALA A 112 5.60 -1.57 19.70
CA ALA A 112 4.14 -1.55 19.54
C ALA A 112 3.64 -0.14 19.18
N LEU A 113 4.18 0.89 19.84
CA LEU A 113 3.88 2.29 19.51
C LEU A 113 4.27 2.61 18.06
N TRP A 114 5.48 2.21 17.65
CA TRP A 114 5.95 2.44 16.29
C TRP A 114 5.09 1.71 15.26
N LEU A 115 4.76 0.43 15.48
CA LEU A 115 3.90 -0.33 14.59
C LEU A 115 2.50 0.29 14.47
N LEU A 116 1.90 0.75 15.57
CA LEU A 116 0.62 1.46 15.53
C LEU A 116 0.74 2.81 14.81
N GLY A 117 1.81 3.55 15.05
CA GLY A 117 2.07 4.81 14.35
C GLY A 117 2.16 4.61 12.83
N THR A 118 2.99 3.67 12.38
CA THR A 118 3.13 3.30 10.97
C THR A 118 1.80 2.79 10.40
N PHE A 119 1.08 1.96 11.15
CA PHE A 119 -0.23 1.44 10.76
C PHE A 119 -1.27 2.55 10.56
N TYR A 120 -1.44 3.46 11.52
CA TYR A 120 -2.35 4.59 11.36
C TYR A 120 -1.94 5.54 10.23
N PHE A 121 -0.63 5.68 9.98
CA PHE A 121 -0.12 6.41 8.83
C PHE A 121 -0.58 5.78 7.51
N HIS A 122 -0.50 4.44 7.40
CA HIS A 122 -0.97 3.69 6.23
C HIS A 122 -2.49 3.83 6.00
N LEU A 123 -3.26 3.96 7.07
CA LEU A 123 -4.70 4.17 7.00
C LEU A 123 -5.13 5.63 6.75
N GLY A 124 -4.17 6.54 6.56
CA GLY A 124 -4.49 7.96 6.41
C GLY A 124 -5.00 8.64 7.69
N ARG A 125 -4.70 8.08 8.88
CA ARG A 125 -5.04 8.65 10.19
C ARG A 125 -3.83 9.37 10.80
N GLY A 126 -3.38 10.45 10.15
CA GLY A 126 -2.10 11.10 10.46
C GLY A 126 -1.97 11.63 11.86
N SER A 127 -3.02 12.18 12.46
CA SER A 127 -2.96 12.68 13.84
C SER A 127 -2.65 11.56 14.83
N LEU A 128 -3.33 10.41 14.70
CA LEU A 128 -3.05 9.21 15.51
C LEU A 128 -1.67 8.64 15.20
N ALA A 129 -1.29 8.60 13.92
CA ALA A 129 0.05 8.17 13.52
C ALA A 129 1.13 9.01 14.19
N LEU A 130 1.01 10.34 14.12
CA LEU A 130 1.97 11.27 14.67
C LEU A 130 2.08 11.18 16.20
N GLU A 131 0.95 10.97 16.90
CA GLU A 131 0.92 10.74 18.34
C GLU A 131 1.74 9.49 18.70
N HIS A 132 1.42 8.34 18.10
CA HIS A 132 2.11 7.08 18.37
C HIS A 132 3.60 7.11 17.96
N LEU A 133 3.94 7.73 16.82
CA LEU A 133 5.34 7.87 16.39
C LEU A 133 6.15 8.75 17.37
N ARG A 134 5.58 9.85 17.87
CA ARG A 134 6.23 10.69 18.87
C ARG A 134 6.41 9.97 20.21
N ASP A 135 5.43 9.17 20.61
CA ASP A 135 5.56 8.36 21.83
C ASP A 135 6.58 7.24 21.65
N ALA A 136 6.61 6.57 20.49
CA ALA A 136 7.66 5.62 20.16
C ALA A 136 9.06 6.24 20.23
N LEU A 137 9.23 7.47 19.72
CA LEU A 137 10.51 8.18 19.71
C LEU A 137 11.07 8.42 21.11
N LYS A 138 10.21 8.63 22.14
CA LYS A 138 10.64 8.86 23.54
C LYS A 138 11.35 7.65 24.12
N SER A 139 10.88 6.43 23.80
CA SER A 139 11.38 5.17 24.36
C SER A 139 12.25 4.37 23.36
N ALA A 140 12.37 4.82 22.12
CA ALA A 140 13.14 4.13 21.09
C ALA A 140 14.65 4.08 21.40
N PRO A 141 15.31 2.94 21.10
CA PRO A 141 16.76 2.86 21.15
C PRO A 141 17.39 3.83 20.12
N ALA A 142 18.62 4.29 20.39
CA ALA A 142 19.29 5.28 19.56
C ALA A 142 19.31 4.93 18.06
N GLY A 143 19.53 3.66 17.71
CA GLY A 143 19.55 3.21 16.33
C GLY A 143 18.21 3.24 15.60
N ALA A 144 17.07 3.24 16.31
CA ALA A 144 15.75 3.32 15.69
C ALA A 144 15.26 4.78 15.51
N LYS A 145 15.75 5.69 16.31
CA LYS A 145 15.30 7.11 16.31
C LYS A 145 15.37 7.80 14.94
N PRO A 146 16.44 7.65 14.13
CA PRO A 146 16.50 8.32 12.84
C PRO A 146 15.40 7.88 11.88
N LEU A 147 15.01 6.61 11.90
CA LEU A 147 13.94 6.09 11.04
C LEU A 147 12.57 6.60 11.50
N ILE A 148 12.30 6.58 12.81
CA ILE A 148 11.04 7.12 13.37
C ILE A 148 10.92 8.62 13.07
N ASN A 149 12.01 9.37 13.18
CA ASN A 149 12.04 10.80 12.83
C ASN A 149 11.73 11.02 11.34
N LEU A 150 12.25 10.18 10.45
CA LEU A 150 11.92 10.22 9.02
C LEU A 150 10.43 9.97 8.77
N GLU A 151 9.84 8.96 9.44
CA GLU A 151 8.40 8.67 9.34
C GLU A 151 7.53 9.81 9.88
N ILE A 152 7.98 10.52 10.93
CA ILE A 152 7.31 11.73 11.41
C ILE A 152 7.29 12.82 10.33
N VAL A 153 8.41 13.05 9.63
CA VAL A 153 8.46 14.00 8.51
C VAL A 153 7.48 13.58 7.39
N GLU A 154 7.49 12.32 6.99
CA GLU A 154 6.58 11.80 5.95
C GLU A 154 5.11 11.91 6.37
N CYS A 155 4.82 11.68 7.65
CA CYS A 155 3.48 11.86 8.22
C CYS A 155 3.03 13.33 8.17
N LEU A 156 3.87 14.27 8.60
CA LEU A 156 3.61 15.73 8.52
C LEU A 156 3.34 16.17 7.07
N LEU A 157 4.18 15.74 6.12
CA LEU A 157 3.96 16.02 4.69
C LEU A 157 2.62 15.44 4.19
N SER A 158 2.26 14.26 4.66
CA SER A 158 1.01 13.59 4.28
C SER A 158 -0.22 14.24 4.91
N MET A 159 -0.05 14.94 6.02
CA MET A 159 -1.06 15.79 6.65
C MET A 159 -1.15 17.18 6.02
N GLY A 160 -0.19 17.57 5.16
CA GLY A 160 -0.08 18.90 4.58
C GLY A 160 0.57 19.93 5.49
N GLU A 161 1.10 19.49 6.62
CA GLU A 161 1.84 20.30 7.59
C GLU A 161 3.25 20.63 7.05
N THR A 162 3.30 21.30 5.88
CA THR A 162 4.55 21.52 5.14
C THR A 162 5.57 22.37 5.92
N ALA A 163 5.12 23.37 6.67
CA ALA A 163 6.00 24.18 7.50
C ALA A 163 6.61 23.37 8.66
N GLY A 164 5.78 22.55 9.34
CA GLY A 164 6.24 21.65 10.39
C GLY A 164 7.20 20.58 9.86
N ALA A 165 6.92 20.03 8.69
CA ALA A 165 7.80 19.07 8.02
C ALA A 165 9.14 19.69 7.64
N ALA A 166 9.15 20.91 7.09
CA ALA A 166 10.37 21.63 6.74
C ALA A 166 11.25 21.88 7.99
N ALA A 167 10.66 22.39 9.06
CA ALA A 167 11.38 22.61 10.33
C ALA A 167 11.97 21.31 10.90
N GLU A 168 11.21 20.22 10.83
CA GLU A 168 11.68 18.91 11.30
C GLU A 168 12.80 18.35 10.43
N ILE A 169 12.73 18.53 9.10
CA ILE A 169 13.81 18.17 8.15
C ILE A 169 15.08 18.95 8.49
N ASP A 170 14.98 20.30 8.61
CA ASP A 170 16.12 21.17 8.86
C ASP A 170 16.81 20.83 10.21
N ARG A 171 16.02 20.44 11.22
CA ARG A 171 16.52 19.97 12.52
C ARG A 171 17.29 18.64 12.44
N GLN A 172 16.82 17.70 11.60
CA GLN A 172 17.40 16.35 11.49
C GLN A 172 18.59 16.29 10.56
N MET A 173 18.60 17.12 9.52
CA MET A 173 19.52 17.04 8.38
C MET A 173 21.02 16.95 8.78
N PRO A 174 21.54 17.74 9.75
CA PRO A 174 22.98 17.76 10.04
C PRO A 174 23.56 16.43 10.55
N ALA A 175 22.74 15.58 11.18
CA ALA A 175 23.21 14.35 11.85
C ALA A 175 22.48 13.08 11.38
N SER A 176 21.62 13.18 10.38
CA SER A 176 20.80 12.05 9.94
C SER A 176 21.56 11.10 9.01
N PRO A 177 21.50 9.77 9.23
CA PRO A 177 21.97 8.80 8.26
C PRO A 177 21.10 8.77 6.98
N TYR A 178 19.92 9.40 7.01
CA TYR A 178 18.98 9.53 5.88
C TYR A 178 19.07 10.89 5.20
N HIS A 179 20.26 11.52 5.17
CA HIS A 179 20.47 12.85 4.62
C HIS A 179 19.94 13.02 3.20
N ALA A 180 20.29 12.11 2.29
CA ALA A 180 19.81 12.12 0.90
C ALA A 180 18.27 12.05 0.81
N ARG A 181 17.63 11.24 1.68
CA ARG A 181 16.16 11.15 1.76
C ARG A 181 15.56 12.47 2.26
N LEU A 182 16.13 13.11 3.27
CA LEU A 182 15.67 14.40 3.78
C LEU A 182 15.80 15.51 2.74
N VAL A 183 16.92 15.55 1.98
CA VAL A 183 17.09 16.47 0.83
C VAL A 183 15.99 16.24 -0.21
N THR A 184 15.71 14.99 -0.55
CA THR A 184 14.63 14.64 -1.49
C THR A 184 13.26 15.14 -1.02
N LEU A 185 12.94 14.94 0.27
CA LEU A 185 11.67 15.38 0.85
C LEU A 185 11.58 16.90 0.93
N ARG A 186 12.67 17.58 1.32
CA ARG A 186 12.75 19.05 1.39
C ARG A 186 12.52 19.70 0.02
N ALA A 187 13.19 19.17 -1.00
CA ALA A 187 13.01 19.58 -2.40
C ALA A 187 11.63 19.21 -3.00
N GLY A 188 10.83 18.43 -2.30
CA GLY A 188 9.44 18.12 -2.64
C GLY A 188 8.41 19.10 -2.09
N ILE A 189 8.83 20.04 -1.23
CA ILE A 189 7.94 21.05 -0.64
C ILE A 189 7.83 22.24 -1.59
N GLY A 190 6.61 22.59 -1.99
CA GLY A 190 6.37 23.65 -2.95
C GLY A 190 6.67 23.23 -4.41
N LYS A 191 7.11 24.19 -5.20
CA LYS A 191 7.50 24.01 -6.61
C LYS A 191 8.86 24.67 -6.86
N PRO A 192 9.95 24.14 -6.29
CA PRO A 192 11.27 24.74 -6.47
C PRO A 192 11.70 24.68 -7.93
N LEU A 193 12.46 25.71 -8.33
CA LEU A 193 13.00 25.88 -9.69
C LEU A 193 14.51 25.56 -9.69
N VAL A 194 15.12 25.55 -10.89
CA VAL A 194 16.53 25.19 -11.06
C VAL A 194 17.51 26.22 -10.46
N ASP A 195 17.07 27.42 -10.12
CA ASP A 195 17.86 28.47 -9.45
C ASP A 195 17.64 28.49 -7.93
N SER A 196 16.85 27.57 -7.38
CA SER A 196 16.54 27.50 -5.95
C SER A 196 17.67 26.87 -5.12
N ALA A 197 17.67 27.17 -3.83
CA ALA A 197 18.58 26.53 -2.87
C ALA A 197 18.34 25.01 -2.78
N GLU A 198 17.09 24.57 -2.94
CA GLU A 198 16.71 23.16 -2.97
C GLU A 198 17.34 22.43 -4.16
N TYR A 199 17.40 23.07 -5.34
CA TYR A 199 18.07 22.49 -6.51
C TYR A 199 19.58 22.35 -6.28
N ALA A 200 20.21 23.39 -5.74
CA ALA A 200 21.63 23.35 -5.40
C ALA A 200 21.93 22.24 -4.35
N ALA A 201 21.05 22.05 -3.37
CA ALA A 201 21.19 20.96 -2.40
C ALA A 201 21.06 19.56 -3.04
N VAL A 202 20.12 19.37 -3.99
CA VAL A 202 19.99 18.13 -4.75
C VAL A 202 21.24 17.85 -5.60
N GLU A 203 21.79 18.86 -6.29
CA GLU A 203 23.02 18.71 -7.07
C GLU A 203 24.22 18.35 -6.19
N SER A 204 24.36 19.04 -5.05
CA SER A 204 25.43 18.76 -4.09
C SER A 204 25.36 17.31 -3.57
N GLU A 205 24.15 16.84 -3.24
CA GLU A 205 23.97 15.47 -2.76
C GLU A 205 24.24 14.44 -3.90
N LEU A 206 23.81 14.71 -5.12
CA LEU A 206 24.09 13.86 -6.28
C LEU A 206 25.58 13.73 -6.64
N ALA A 207 26.40 14.73 -6.29
CA ALA A 207 27.86 14.71 -6.47
C ALA A 207 28.57 13.72 -5.53
N ARG A 208 27.96 13.32 -4.45
CA ARG A 208 28.51 12.33 -3.51
C ARG A 208 28.58 10.94 -4.15
N ARG A 209 29.63 10.18 -3.80
CA ARG A 209 29.85 8.82 -4.33
C ARG A 209 29.23 7.71 -3.49
N ASP A 210 28.92 8.00 -2.23
CA ASP A 210 28.51 7.04 -1.20
C ASP A 210 27.00 6.91 -1.04
N ILE A 211 26.19 7.60 -1.86
CA ILE A 211 24.73 7.44 -1.82
C ILE A 211 24.29 6.12 -2.47
N ILE A 212 23.33 5.46 -1.81
CA ILE A 212 22.73 4.23 -2.32
C ILE A 212 21.91 4.49 -3.60
N VAL A 213 21.78 3.47 -4.45
CA VAL A 213 21.16 3.57 -5.78
C VAL A 213 19.73 4.11 -5.71
N THR A 214 18.96 3.69 -4.72
CA THR A 214 17.56 4.15 -4.54
C THR A 214 17.48 5.64 -4.21
N ASP A 215 18.34 6.13 -3.32
CA ASP A 215 18.38 7.56 -2.97
C ASP A 215 18.88 8.41 -4.14
N ARG A 216 19.89 7.93 -4.87
CA ARG A 216 20.36 8.58 -6.11
C ARG A 216 19.23 8.69 -7.12
N SER A 217 18.48 7.60 -7.34
CA SER A 217 17.32 7.61 -8.24
C SER A 217 16.28 8.64 -7.80
N ASN A 218 15.93 8.66 -6.51
CA ASN A 218 14.92 9.57 -5.97
C ASN A 218 15.35 11.05 -6.10
N LEU A 219 16.61 11.37 -5.82
CA LEU A 219 17.18 12.70 -6.04
C LEU A 219 17.12 13.11 -7.52
N MET A 220 17.46 12.21 -8.45
CA MET A 220 17.37 12.48 -9.89
C MET A 220 15.91 12.68 -10.33
N ILE A 221 14.96 11.90 -9.83
CA ILE A 221 13.53 12.13 -10.09
C ILE A 221 13.13 13.52 -9.61
N ARG A 222 13.56 13.91 -8.41
CA ARG A 222 13.28 15.22 -7.86
C ARG A 222 13.89 16.34 -8.71
N LYS A 223 15.15 16.19 -9.14
CA LYS A 223 15.81 17.09 -10.08
C LYS A 223 14.99 17.24 -11.38
N GLY A 224 14.53 16.12 -11.94
CA GLY A 224 13.69 16.12 -13.13
C GLY A 224 12.38 16.90 -12.96
N VAL A 225 11.71 16.76 -11.79
CA VAL A 225 10.50 17.55 -11.49
C VAL A 225 10.81 19.05 -11.39
N MET A 226 11.97 19.44 -10.85
CA MET A 226 12.39 20.86 -10.77
C MET A 226 12.72 21.41 -12.16
N LEU A 227 13.29 20.60 -13.05
CA LEU A 227 13.50 20.95 -14.47
C LEU A 227 12.15 21.19 -15.16
N GLU A 228 11.14 20.33 -14.94
CA GLU A 228 9.79 20.57 -15.46
C GLU A 228 9.16 21.85 -14.93
N ASN A 229 9.27 22.12 -13.64
CA ASN A 229 8.78 23.36 -13.03
C ASN A 229 9.41 24.62 -13.70
N SER A 230 10.62 24.48 -14.25
CA SER A 230 11.36 25.52 -14.97
C SER A 230 11.14 25.51 -16.48
N GLY A 231 10.17 24.69 -16.99
CA GLY A 231 9.87 24.59 -18.43
C GLY A 231 10.86 23.77 -19.26
N ARG A 232 11.84 23.09 -18.63
CA ARG A 232 12.89 22.29 -19.29
C ARG A 232 12.42 20.83 -19.46
N PHE A 233 11.40 20.62 -20.27
CA PHE A 233 10.68 19.34 -20.37
C PHE A 233 11.53 18.18 -20.90
N GLU A 234 12.32 18.40 -21.97
CA GLU A 234 13.19 17.35 -22.53
C GLU A 234 14.24 16.88 -21.51
N GLU A 235 14.88 17.82 -20.84
CA GLU A 235 15.88 17.50 -19.80
C GLU A 235 15.24 16.83 -18.59
N SER A 236 14.04 17.26 -18.20
CA SER A 236 13.23 16.62 -17.18
C SER A 236 13.02 15.15 -17.49
N PHE A 237 12.49 14.85 -18.68
CA PHE A 237 12.20 13.48 -19.10
C PHE A 237 13.47 12.62 -19.15
N ALA A 238 14.53 13.11 -19.77
CA ALA A 238 15.81 12.41 -19.85
C ALA A 238 16.40 12.11 -18.47
N THR A 239 16.34 13.08 -17.54
CA THR A 239 16.84 12.92 -16.17
C THR A 239 16.07 11.86 -15.40
N ILE A 240 14.73 11.88 -15.46
CA ILE A 240 13.89 10.90 -14.79
C ILE A 240 14.05 9.51 -15.42
N LEU A 241 14.15 9.41 -16.76
CA LEU A 241 14.40 8.15 -17.43
C LEU A 241 15.73 7.53 -17.02
N ALA A 242 16.78 8.35 -16.90
CA ALA A 242 18.07 7.90 -16.38
C ALA A 242 17.96 7.42 -14.92
N ALA A 243 17.20 8.13 -14.09
CA ALA A 243 16.93 7.72 -12.69
C ALA A 243 16.25 6.35 -12.61
N LYS A 244 15.19 6.13 -13.41
CA LYS A 244 14.45 4.86 -13.44
C LYS A 244 15.31 3.71 -13.95
N LYS A 245 16.24 3.94 -14.90
CA LYS A 245 17.19 2.93 -15.38
C LYS A 245 18.20 2.47 -14.32
N LEU A 246 18.45 3.26 -13.26
CA LEU A 246 19.27 2.82 -12.13
C LEU A 246 18.58 1.71 -11.32
N LEU A 247 17.25 1.70 -11.32
CA LEU A 247 16.46 0.73 -10.58
C LEU A 247 16.28 -0.52 -11.43
N LYS A 248 16.63 -1.68 -10.88
CA LYS A 248 16.33 -2.96 -11.54
C LYS A 248 14.83 -3.21 -11.42
N SER A 249 14.10 -3.10 -12.54
CA SER A 249 12.68 -3.48 -12.56
C SER A 249 12.55 -5.00 -12.54
N ALA A 250 11.77 -5.51 -11.59
CA ALA A 250 11.37 -6.92 -11.52
C ALA A 250 9.96 -7.16 -12.09
N SER A 251 9.36 -6.19 -12.80
CA SER A 251 8.01 -6.34 -13.35
C SER A 251 8.03 -7.26 -14.56
N ASP A 252 7.55 -8.49 -14.39
CA ASP A 252 7.28 -9.40 -15.51
C ASP A 252 5.89 -9.09 -16.08
N ILE A 253 5.87 -8.20 -17.09
CA ILE A 253 4.64 -7.78 -17.77
C ILE A 253 4.02 -8.95 -18.53
N GLN A 254 4.82 -9.88 -19.05
CA GLN A 254 4.30 -11.06 -19.75
C GLN A 254 3.62 -12.04 -18.77
N ALA A 255 4.19 -12.24 -17.58
CA ALA A 255 3.54 -13.02 -16.54
C ALA A 255 2.23 -12.37 -16.10
N PHE A 256 2.20 -11.03 -15.97
CA PHE A 256 0.96 -10.32 -15.69
C PHE A 256 -0.08 -10.49 -16.82
N ALA A 257 0.31 -10.38 -18.08
CA ALA A 257 -0.61 -10.61 -19.19
C ALA A 257 -1.18 -12.05 -19.19
N ARG A 258 -0.36 -13.06 -18.88
CA ARG A 258 -0.83 -14.45 -18.71
C ARG A 258 -1.80 -14.61 -17.54
N ASP A 259 -1.55 -13.94 -16.40
CA ASP A 259 -2.48 -13.92 -15.26
C ASP A 259 -3.83 -13.30 -15.66
N VAL A 260 -3.82 -12.23 -16.45
CA VAL A 260 -5.04 -11.59 -16.99
C VAL A 260 -5.85 -12.57 -17.83
N GLU A 261 -5.23 -13.29 -18.77
CA GLU A 261 -5.95 -14.29 -19.59
C GLU A 261 -6.52 -15.43 -18.74
N THR A 262 -5.78 -15.86 -17.73
CA THR A 262 -6.26 -16.87 -16.78
C THR A 262 -7.49 -16.38 -16.02
N ARG A 263 -7.51 -15.11 -15.59
CA ARG A 263 -8.66 -14.50 -14.89
C ARG A 263 -9.87 -14.38 -15.79
N ILE A 264 -9.68 -13.92 -17.03
CA ILE A 264 -10.74 -13.76 -18.02
C ILE A 264 -11.40 -15.12 -18.30
N SER A 265 -10.61 -16.17 -18.50
CA SER A 265 -11.14 -17.51 -18.78
C SER A 265 -11.82 -18.17 -17.57
N LEU A 266 -11.37 -17.84 -16.36
CA LEU A 266 -11.84 -18.46 -15.13
C LEU A 266 -13.11 -17.82 -14.58
N PHE A 267 -13.18 -16.49 -14.53
CA PHE A 267 -14.26 -15.76 -13.87
C PHE A 267 -15.34 -15.33 -14.87
N THR A 268 -16.17 -16.27 -15.31
CA THR A 268 -17.35 -15.98 -16.15
C THR A 268 -18.53 -15.51 -15.31
N THR A 269 -19.54 -14.89 -15.94
CA THR A 269 -20.79 -14.45 -15.28
C THR A 269 -21.45 -15.59 -14.52
N GLU A 270 -21.56 -16.77 -15.15
CA GLU A 270 -22.18 -17.95 -14.57
C GLU A 270 -21.42 -18.45 -13.34
N LYS A 271 -20.09 -18.54 -13.43
CA LYS A 271 -19.24 -18.99 -12.32
C LYS A 271 -19.25 -17.99 -11.16
N LEU A 272 -19.14 -16.70 -11.45
CA LEU A 272 -19.18 -15.66 -10.39
C LEU A 272 -20.52 -15.68 -9.66
N LYS A 273 -21.62 -15.84 -10.39
CA LYS A 273 -22.95 -15.99 -9.77
C LYS A 273 -23.03 -17.25 -8.92
N LEU A 274 -22.70 -18.41 -9.51
CA LEU A 274 -22.74 -19.70 -8.80
C LEU A 274 -21.90 -19.69 -7.52
N TRP A 275 -20.66 -19.22 -7.60
CA TRP A 275 -19.76 -19.19 -6.44
C TRP A 275 -20.17 -18.14 -5.42
N GLY A 276 -20.69 -16.99 -5.85
CA GLY A 276 -21.26 -15.97 -4.97
C GLY A 276 -22.47 -16.47 -4.18
N ASP A 277 -23.35 -17.24 -4.84
CA ASP A 277 -24.52 -17.86 -4.19
C ASP A 277 -24.13 -18.93 -3.17
N ILE A 278 -23.03 -19.68 -3.41
CA ILE A 278 -22.56 -20.77 -2.52
C ILE A 278 -21.70 -20.23 -1.37
N TYR A 279 -20.81 -19.28 -1.64
CA TYR A 279 -19.71 -18.89 -0.75
C TYR A 279 -19.79 -17.45 -0.25
N GLY A 280 -20.68 -16.63 -0.85
CA GLY A 280 -20.69 -15.20 -0.65
C GLY A 280 -21.27 -14.76 0.69
N ASN A 281 -20.73 -13.66 1.20
CA ASN A 281 -21.29 -12.89 2.29
C ASN A 281 -22.21 -11.80 1.71
N PRO A 282 -23.46 -11.66 2.19
CA PRO A 282 -24.45 -10.75 1.62
C PRO A 282 -24.23 -9.27 1.93
N SER A 283 -23.14 -8.88 2.58
CA SER A 283 -22.84 -7.49 2.93
C SER A 283 -22.92 -6.56 1.73
N GLN A 284 -23.57 -5.42 1.90
CA GLN A 284 -23.70 -4.34 0.90
C GLN A 284 -22.82 -3.13 1.23
N ARG A 285 -22.08 -3.19 2.33
CA ARG A 285 -21.28 -2.07 2.85
C ARG A 285 -20.01 -1.79 2.04
N LEU A 286 -19.55 -2.77 1.27
CA LEU A 286 -18.22 -2.73 0.68
C LEU A 286 -18.22 -2.02 -0.67
N VAL A 287 -17.35 -1.03 -0.79
CA VAL A 287 -17.03 -0.33 -2.03
C VAL A 287 -15.53 -0.42 -2.28
N PHE A 288 -15.15 -0.92 -3.45
CA PHE A 288 -13.76 -1.04 -3.85
C PHE A 288 -13.43 -0.01 -4.92
N VAL A 289 -12.49 0.88 -4.63
CA VAL A 289 -11.97 1.85 -5.60
C VAL A 289 -10.68 1.30 -6.17
N ALA A 290 -10.71 0.92 -7.45
CA ALA A 290 -9.63 0.27 -8.16
C ALA A 290 -9.29 0.99 -9.47
N GLY A 291 -8.10 0.75 -9.99
CA GLY A 291 -7.60 1.31 -11.24
C GLY A 291 -6.09 1.39 -11.24
N LEU A 292 -5.52 1.93 -12.30
CA LEU A 292 -4.07 2.17 -12.30
C LEU A 292 -3.70 3.25 -11.27
N PRO A 293 -2.55 3.14 -10.63
CA PRO A 293 -2.03 4.23 -9.81
C PRO A 293 -2.04 5.56 -10.58
N ARG A 294 -2.41 6.64 -9.93
CA ARG A 294 -2.50 8.01 -10.50
C ARG A 294 -3.70 8.23 -11.44
N SER A 295 -4.69 7.36 -11.45
CA SER A 295 -5.94 7.52 -12.22
C SER A 295 -7.05 8.28 -11.46
N GLY A 296 -6.79 8.81 -10.27
CA GLY A 296 -7.78 9.54 -9.47
C GLY A 296 -8.41 8.73 -8.33
N THR A 297 -7.93 7.52 -8.06
CA THR A 297 -8.46 6.63 -7.00
C THR A 297 -8.51 7.31 -5.63
N THR A 298 -7.49 8.07 -5.25
CA THR A 298 -7.44 8.79 -3.97
C THR A 298 -8.48 9.91 -3.90
N LEU A 299 -8.66 10.66 -4.99
CA LEU A 299 -9.69 11.72 -5.05
C LEU A 299 -11.08 11.11 -4.91
N THR A 300 -11.34 10.01 -5.60
CA THR A 300 -12.61 9.27 -5.54
C THR A 300 -12.92 8.78 -4.13
N GLU A 301 -11.94 8.16 -3.43
CA GLU A 301 -12.09 7.74 -2.04
C GLU A 301 -12.44 8.93 -1.15
N GLN A 302 -11.75 10.06 -1.28
CA GLN A 302 -11.98 11.24 -0.46
C GLN A 302 -13.36 11.86 -0.72
N ILE A 303 -13.80 11.92 -1.97
CA ILE A 303 -15.15 12.38 -2.32
C ILE A 303 -16.20 11.55 -1.57
N ILE A 304 -16.10 10.22 -1.65
CA ILE A 304 -17.06 9.32 -0.99
C ILE A 304 -16.97 9.44 0.53
N ALA A 305 -15.75 9.52 1.07
CA ALA A 305 -15.53 9.62 2.52
C ALA A 305 -16.02 10.95 3.13
N ARG A 306 -16.36 11.95 2.31
CA ARG A 306 -17.05 13.19 2.77
C ARG A 306 -18.52 12.98 3.06
N HIS A 307 -19.11 11.89 2.59
CA HIS A 307 -20.49 11.57 2.89
C HIS A 307 -20.63 11.07 4.34
N SER A 308 -21.65 11.53 5.07
CA SER A 308 -21.84 11.21 6.49
C SER A 308 -22.00 9.71 6.78
N GLU A 309 -22.52 8.93 5.83
CA GLU A 309 -22.73 7.49 5.93
C GLU A 309 -21.56 6.64 5.40
N ALA A 310 -20.51 7.27 4.86
CA ALA A 310 -19.37 6.58 4.30
C ALA A 310 -18.09 6.83 5.09
N ALA A 311 -17.12 5.92 4.95
CA ALA A 311 -15.75 6.11 5.44
C ALA A 311 -14.74 5.50 4.46
N GLY A 312 -13.63 6.21 4.22
CA GLY A 312 -12.44 5.63 3.60
C GLY A 312 -11.70 4.76 4.62
N ILE A 313 -11.29 3.57 4.21
CA ILE A 313 -10.49 2.65 5.03
C ILE A 313 -9.08 2.47 4.50
N GLY A 314 -8.68 3.27 3.52
CA GLY A 314 -7.32 3.35 2.99
C GLY A 314 -6.96 2.22 2.04
N GLU A 315 -5.65 1.94 1.94
CA GLU A 315 -5.08 0.89 1.08
C GLU A 315 -4.83 -0.38 1.92
N LEU A 316 -5.71 -1.38 1.78
CA LEU A 316 -5.64 -2.62 2.56
C LEU A 316 -5.05 -3.77 1.77
N GLU A 317 -4.05 -4.46 2.34
CA GLU A 317 -3.51 -5.71 1.80
C GLU A 317 -4.40 -6.92 2.09
N THR A 318 -5.49 -6.74 2.83
CA THR A 318 -6.39 -7.82 3.26
C THR A 318 -6.90 -8.65 2.09
N MET A 319 -7.29 -8.02 0.95
CA MET A 319 -7.74 -8.79 -0.23
C MET A 319 -6.63 -9.63 -0.86
N THR A 320 -5.40 -9.15 -0.88
CA THR A 320 -4.24 -9.93 -1.34
C THR A 320 -4.09 -11.21 -0.51
N TYR A 321 -4.18 -11.10 0.82
CA TYR A 321 -4.14 -12.22 1.74
C TYR A 321 -5.32 -13.19 1.54
N LEU A 322 -6.56 -12.68 1.48
CA LEU A 322 -7.76 -13.51 1.32
C LEU A 322 -7.75 -14.25 -0.01
N ALA A 323 -7.38 -13.61 -1.11
CA ALA A 323 -7.24 -14.23 -2.41
C ALA A 323 -6.20 -15.37 -2.41
N ALA A 324 -5.10 -15.21 -1.68
CA ALA A 324 -4.12 -16.28 -1.48
C ALA A 324 -4.69 -17.44 -0.67
N ARG A 325 -5.45 -17.14 0.40
CA ARG A 325 -6.13 -18.15 1.25
C ARG A 325 -7.22 -18.90 0.50
N MET A 326 -8.02 -18.23 -0.32
CA MET A 326 -9.03 -18.88 -1.18
C MET A 326 -8.40 -19.97 -2.05
N ARG A 327 -7.19 -19.74 -2.54
CA ARG A 327 -6.40 -20.68 -3.34
C ARG A 327 -5.57 -21.65 -2.52
N LYS A 328 -5.66 -21.62 -1.20
CA LYS A 328 -4.73 -22.32 -0.26
C LYS A 328 -3.26 -22.08 -0.64
N PHE A 329 -2.93 -20.83 -1.01
CA PHE A 329 -1.61 -20.41 -1.50
C PHE A 329 -1.14 -21.12 -2.78
N GLY A 330 -2.06 -21.81 -3.47
CA GLY A 330 -1.81 -22.44 -4.77
C GLY A 330 -1.98 -21.47 -5.94
N SER A 331 -1.94 -22.01 -7.16
CA SER A 331 -2.17 -21.25 -8.38
C SER A 331 -3.63 -20.80 -8.53
N LEU A 332 -3.85 -19.72 -9.30
CA LEU A 332 -5.21 -19.26 -9.62
C LEU A 332 -6.04 -20.34 -10.33
N ALA A 333 -5.43 -21.10 -11.23
CA ALA A 333 -6.11 -22.19 -11.94
C ALA A 333 -6.67 -23.28 -11.01
N GLY A 334 -6.12 -23.43 -9.80
CA GLY A 334 -6.59 -24.38 -8.79
C GLY A 334 -7.65 -23.84 -7.82
N ILE A 335 -8.12 -22.60 -8.00
CA ILE A 335 -9.00 -21.92 -7.02
C ILE A 335 -10.31 -22.69 -6.80
N GLU A 336 -10.90 -23.23 -7.84
CA GLU A 336 -12.19 -23.97 -7.77
C GLU A 336 -12.08 -25.19 -6.85
N ALA A 337 -11.06 -26.01 -7.05
CA ALA A 337 -10.80 -27.18 -6.19
C ALA A 337 -10.44 -26.76 -4.75
N ALA A 338 -9.70 -25.68 -4.60
CA ALA A 338 -9.30 -25.16 -3.29
C ALA A 338 -10.50 -24.62 -2.50
N MET A 339 -11.43 -23.91 -3.14
CA MET A 339 -12.68 -23.44 -2.54
C MET A 339 -13.60 -24.59 -2.16
N ALA A 340 -13.79 -25.56 -3.08
CA ALA A 340 -14.60 -26.74 -2.81
C ALA A 340 -14.06 -27.53 -1.60
N ALA A 341 -12.74 -27.67 -1.47
CA ALA A 341 -12.12 -28.34 -0.34
C ALA A 341 -12.18 -27.55 0.98
N GLN A 342 -12.41 -26.24 0.94
CA GLN A 342 -12.65 -25.39 2.14
C GLN A 342 -14.14 -25.40 2.52
N GLY A 343 -15.02 -25.56 1.56
CA GLY A 343 -16.47 -25.48 1.70
C GLY A 343 -16.96 -24.07 2.06
N SER A 344 -18.29 -23.90 2.15
CA SER A 344 -18.90 -22.61 2.47
C SER A 344 -18.46 -22.08 3.84
N ALA A 345 -18.29 -22.95 4.85
CA ALA A 345 -17.84 -22.53 6.18
C ALA A 345 -16.46 -21.87 6.14
N GLY A 346 -15.50 -22.47 5.43
CA GLY A 346 -14.15 -21.90 5.29
C GLY A 346 -14.16 -20.58 4.52
N MET A 347 -14.98 -20.45 3.49
CA MET A 347 -15.11 -19.22 2.71
C MET A 347 -15.78 -18.09 3.53
N HIS A 348 -16.81 -18.41 4.32
CA HIS A 348 -17.44 -17.45 5.22
C HIS A 348 -16.48 -16.96 6.31
N GLU A 349 -15.59 -17.81 6.83
CA GLU A 349 -14.55 -17.36 7.77
C GLU A 349 -13.60 -16.35 7.12
N LEU A 350 -13.24 -16.53 5.84
CA LEU A 350 -12.44 -15.54 5.12
C LEU A 350 -13.19 -14.19 4.97
N ALA A 351 -14.48 -14.24 4.66
CA ALA A 351 -15.30 -13.02 4.57
C ALA A 351 -15.39 -12.30 5.93
N LYS A 352 -15.56 -13.03 7.05
CA LYS A 352 -15.59 -12.46 8.40
C LYS A 352 -14.29 -11.73 8.77
N ILE A 353 -13.13 -12.21 8.31
CA ILE A 353 -11.85 -11.51 8.52
C ILE A 353 -11.90 -10.11 7.90
N TYR A 354 -12.44 -10.00 6.69
CA TYR A 354 -12.58 -8.70 6.04
C TYR A 354 -13.59 -7.80 6.75
N GLU A 355 -14.75 -8.35 7.12
CA GLU A 355 -15.78 -7.60 7.85
C GLU A 355 -15.27 -7.08 9.20
N ALA A 356 -14.53 -7.90 9.95
CA ALA A 356 -13.91 -7.46 11.20
C ALA A 356 -12.95 -6.27 10.97
N THR A 357 -12.22 -6.28 9.85
CA THR A 357 -11.38 -5.13 9.45
C THR A 357 -12.23 -3.90 9.16
N VAL A 358 -13.33 -4.05 8.43
CA VAL A 358 -14.27 -2.96 8.12
C VAL A 358 -14.90 -2.39 9.41
N ASP A 359 -15.33 -3.25 10.33
CA ASP A 359 -15.92 -2.83 11.60
C ASP A 359 -14.93 -2.06 12.47
N ALA A 360 -13.66 -2.47 12.49
CA ALA A 360 -12.60 -1.77 13.21
C ALA A 360 -12.27 -0.40 12.61
N LEU A 361 -12.33 -0.27 11.27
CA LEU A 361 -11.90 0.94 10.55
C LEU A 361 -13.03 1.91 10.22
N ALA A 362 -14.25 1.41 10.01
CA ALA A 362 -15.44 2.17 9.65
C ALA A 362 -16.65 1.80 10.55
N PRO A 363 -16.55 1.92 11.89
CA PRO A 363 -17.61 1.53 12.80
C PRO A 363 -18.90 2.31 12.53
N GLY A 364 -20.02 1.60 12.39
CA GLY A 364 -21.35 2.20 12.23
C GLY A 364 -21.60 2.90 10.89
N LYS A 365 -20.69 2.82 9.92
CA LYS A 365 -20.89 3.40 8.58
C LYS A 365 -21.63 2.44 7.67
N ALA A 366 -22.56 2.99 6.87
CA ALA A 366 -23.29 2.21 5.86
C ALA A 366 -22.37 1.78 4.71
N ILE A 367 -21.37 2.60 4.37
CA ILE A 367 -20.40 2.35 3.30
C ILE A 367 -18.96 2.43 3.83
N ALA A 368 -18.17 1.40 3.54
CA ALA A 368 -16.73 1.37 3.76
C ALA A 368 -16.00 1.28 2.41
N VAL A 369 -15.11 2.22 2.14
CA VAL A 369 -14.41 2.36 0.86
C VAL A 369 -12.97 1.87 1.01
N ASP A 370 -12.67 0.68 0.47
CA ASP A 370 -11.30 0.20 0.29
C ASP A 370 -10.75 0.79 -1.02
N LYS A 371 -9.72 1.61 -0.91
CA LYS A 371 -9.06 2.19 -2.06
C LYS A 371 -7.65 1.60 -2.19
N MET A 372 -7.55 0.39 -2.67
CA MET A 372 -6.31 -0.20 -3.13
C MET A 372 -6.32 -0.25 -4.66
N PRO A 373 -5.53 0.60 -5.34
CA PRO A 373 -5.55 0.65 -6.81
C PRO A 373 -5.42 -0.73 -7.46
N GLN A 374 -4.58 -1.61 -6.92
CA GLN A 374 -4.33 -2.94 -7.45
C GLN A 374 -5.46 -3.97 -7.20
N ASN A 375 -6.50 -3.63 -6.46
CA ASN A 375 -7.66 -4.51 -6.24
C ASN A 375 -8.35 -4.93 -7.55
N PHE A 376 -8.10 -4.23 -8.67
CA PHE A 376 -8.58 -4.66 -9.98
C PHE A 376 -8.14 -6.10 -10.35
N ARG A 377 -7.04 -6.58 -9.79
CA ARG A 377 -6.56 -7.96 -9.97
C ARG A 377 -7.38 -8.98 -9.19
N TYR A 378 -8.06 -8.58 -8.14
CA TYR A 378 -8.78 -9.45 -7.21
C TYR A 378 -10.30 -9.33 -7.30
N ILE A 379 -10.82 -8.63 -8.33
CA ILE A 379 -12.28 -8.43 -8.49
C ILE A 379 -13.03 -9.77 -8.60
N GLY A 380 -12.42 -10.80 -9.20
CA GLY A 380 -13.03 -12.14 -9.26
C GLY A 380 -13.20 -12.76 -7.88
N GLU A 381 -12.11 -12.86 -7.11
CA GLU A 381 -12.10 -13.40 -5.74
C GLU A 381 -12.99 -12.56 -4.79
N LEU A 382 -12.91 -11.24 -4.93
CA LEU A 382 -13.73 -10.30 -4.20
C LEU A 382 -15.22 -10.51 -4.48
N SER A 383 -15.58 -10.74 -5.75
CA SER A 383 -16.96 -10.94 -6.16
C SER A 383 -17.55 -12.27 -5.68
N ILE A 384 -16.69 -13.26 -5.41
CA ILE A 384 -17.10 -14.51 -4.77
C ILE A 384 -17.39 -14.27 -3.29
N LEU A 385 -16.46 -13.62 -2.58
CA LEU A 385 -16.61 -13.38 -1.13
C LEU A 385 -17.72 -12.38 -0.82
N PHE A 386 -17.90 -11.35 -1.66
CA PHE A 386 -18.83 -10.24 -1.46
C PHE A 386 -19.63 -9.98 -2.75
N PRO A 387 -20.63 -10.82 -3.06
CA PRO A 387 -21.40 -10.72 -4.30
C PRO A 387 -22.18 -9.41 -4.48
N ASN A 388 -22.39 -8.64 -3.40
CA ASN A 388 -23.07 -7.35 -3.42
C ASN A 388 -22.10 -6.15 -3.35
N ALA A 389 -20.80 -6.37 -3.25
CA ALA A 389 -19.84 -5.27 -3.22
C ALA A 389 -19.87 -4.46 -4.53
N ARG A 390 -19.75 -3.14 -4.41
CA ARG A 390 -19.70 -2.22 -5.55
C ARG A 390 -18.25 -1.89 -5.88
N ILE A 391 -17.96 -1.71 -7.17
CA ILE A 391 -16.61 -1.49 -7.68
C ILE A 391 -16.59 -0.18 -8.45
N ILE A 392 -15.67 0.70 -8.11
CA ILE A 392 -15.43 1.96 -8.83
C ILE A 392 -14.13 1.84 -9.57
N HIS A 393 -14.21 1.82 -10.90
CA HIS A 393 -13.06 1.80 -11.80
C HIS A 393 -12.64 3.22 -12.14
N CYS A 394 -11.52 3.67 -11.61
CA CYS A 394 -10.95 4.97 -11.93
C CYS A 394 -10.10 4.90 -13.19
N VAL A 395 -10.49 5.70 -14.18
CA VAL A 395 -9.82 5.81 -15.49
C VAL A 395 -9.30 7.22 -15.69
N ARG A 396 -8.13 7.34 -16.28
CA ARG A 396 -7.49 8.60 -16.68
C ARG A 396 -6.72 8.39 -17.96
N HIS A 397 -6.50 9.46 -18.73
CA HIS A 397 -5.68 9.44 -19.94
C HIS A 397 -4.33 8.73 -19.67
N PRO A 398 -3.95 7.68 -20.44
CA PRO A 398 -2.79 6.85 -20.14
C PRO A 398 -1.48 7.62 -20.09
N ALA A 399 -1.28 8.62 -20.96
CA ALA A 399 -0.09 9.44 -20.95
C ALA A 399 0.02 10.34 -19.70
N ASP A 400 -1.11 10.91 -19.20
CA ASP A 400 -1.11 11.69 -17.95
C ASP A 400 -0.91 10.80 -16.72
N SER A 401 -1.51 9.60 -16.72
CA SER A 401 -1.30 8.61 -15.64
C SER A 401 0.15 8.13 -15.61
N PHE A 402 0.72 7.81 -16.79
CA PHE A 402 2.13 7.46 -16.90
C PHE A 402 3.02 8.57 -16.38
N LEU A 403 2.88 9.80 -16.92
CA LEU A 403 3.71 10.95 -16.53
C LEU A 403 3.66 11.16 -15.02
N SER A 404 2.47 11.10 -14.44
CA SER A 404 2.29 11.23 -13.00
C SER A 404 2.94 10.09 -12.20
N ALA A 405 2.97 8.85 -12.70
CA ALA A 405 3.66 7.74 -12.06
C ALA A 405 5.18 7.81 -12.25
N PHE A 406 5.63 8.19 -13.45
CA PHE A 406 7.02 8.33 -13.83
C PHE A 406 7.77 9.37 -12.99
N GLN A 407 7.11 10.50 -12.68
CA GLN A 407 7.63 11.60 -11.86
C GLN A 407 7.60 11.33 -10.35
N ASN A 408 7.15 10.17 -9.94
CA ASN A 408 7.09 9.79 -8.54
C ASN A 408 8.04 8.63 -8.21
N GLU A 409 8.40 8.55 -6.92
CA GLU A 409 9.27 7.54 -6.34
C GLU A 409 8.49 6.21 -6.16
N MET A 410 7.92 5.68 -7.26
CA MET A 410 7.14 4.44 -7.21
C MET A 410 8.03 3.28 -6.78
N ASN A 411 7.58 2.53 -5.77
CA ASN A 411 8.31 1.43 -5.13
C ASN A 411 8.49 0.21 -6.06
N ALA A 412 9.24 -0.78 -5.58
CA ALA A 412 9.29 -2.12 -6.17
C ALA A 412 7.87 -2.66 -6.43
N GLY A 413 7.65 -3.31 -7.57
CA GLY A 413 6.32 -3.74 -8.03
C GLY A 413 5.69 -2.80 -9.08
N HIS A 414 6.17 -1.57 -9.20
CA HIS A 414 5.70 -0.61 -10.20
C HIS A 414 6.69 -0.39 -11.37
N GLY A 415 7.59 -1.34 -11.61
CA GLY A 415 8.60 -1.24 -12.67
C GLY A 415 8.03 -1.03 -14.08
N TYR A 416 6.78 -1.40 -14.31
CA TYR A 416 6.05 -1.07 -15.53
C TYR A 416 5.93 0.45 -15.78
N SER A 417 6.08 1.30 -14.76
CA SER A 417 6.03 2.77 -14.87
C SER A 417 7.40 3.42 -15.10
N TYR A 418 8.45 2.63 -15.34
CA TYR A 418 9.81 3.15 -15.52
C TYR A 418 10.09 3.65 -16.93
N ASP A 419 9.34 3.19 -17.92
CA ASP A 419 9.42 3.66 -19.31
C ASP A 419 8.05 3.59 -20.00
N PRO A 420 7.83 4.38 -21.08
CA PRO A 420 6.52 4.43 -21.76
C PRO A 420 6.10 3.10 -22.41
N GLN A 421 7.04 2.29 -22.89
CA GLN A 421 6.72 1.04 -23.61
C GLN A 421 6.22 -0.03 -22.61
N SER A 422 6.92 -0.19 -21.50
CA SER A 422 6.51 -1.07 -20.39
C SER A 422 5.14 -0.66 -19.86
N TYR A 423 4.92 0.64 -19.69
CA TYR A 423 3.63 1.17 -19.25
C TYR A 423 2.52 0.87 -20.24
N ALA A 424 2.75 1.07 -21.55
CA ALA A 424 1.76 0.80 -22.59
C ALA A 424 1.33 -0.68 -22.58
N ALA A 425 2.29 -1.60 -22.48
CA ALA A 425 1.99 -3.04 -22.43
C ALA A 425 1.18 -3.41 -21.17
N TYR A 426 1.57 -2.87 -20.01
CA TYR A 426 0.84 -3.08 -18.74
C TYR A 426 -0.56 -2.47 -18.78
N TYR A 427 -0.70 -1.24 -19.31
CA TYR A 427 -1.98 -0.57 -19.47
C TYR A 427 -2.96 -1.37 -20.33
N LYS A 428 -2.50 -1.90 -21.48
CA LYS A 428 -3.34 -2.73 -22.35
C LYS A 428 -3.87 -3.97 -21.63
N ALA A 429 -3.02 -4.66 -20.88
CA ALA A 429 -3.42 -5.82 -20.11
C ALA A 429 -4.41 -5.46 -18.98
N CYS A 430 -4.17 -4.35 -18.26
CA CYS A 430 -5.11 -3.84 -17.25
C CYS A 430 -6.47 -3.51 -17.86
N ARG A 431 -6.48 -2.76 -18.97
CA ARG A 431 -7.72 -2.38 -19.66
C ARG A 431 -8.51 -3.62 -20.08
N ARG A 432 -7.86 -4.59 -20.72
CA ARG A 432 -8.49 -5.86 -21.11
C ARG A 432 -9.14 -6.59 -19.92
N LEU A 433 -8.48 -6.60 -18.76
CA LEU A 433 -9.05 -7.19 -17.55
C LEU A 433 -10.24 -6.37 -17.01
N MET A 434 -10.13 -5.04 -17.02
CA MET A 434 -11.22 -4.19 -16.55
C MET A 434 -12.44 -4.20 -17.48
N ASP A 435 -12.24 -4.28 -18.80
CA ASP A 435 -13.31 -4.48 -19.78
C ASP A 435 -14.02 -5.81 -19.54
N HIS A 436 -13.27 -6.88 -19.22
CA HIS A 436 -13.88 -8.16 -18.82
C HIS A 436 -14.74 -8.00 -17.57
N TRP A 437 -14.23 -7.36 -16.51
CA TRP A 437 -15.01 -7.14 -15.28
C TRP A 437 -16.26 -6.32 -15.53
N GLN A 438 -16.19 -5.28 -16.38
CA GLN A 438 -17.35 -4.48 -16.75
C GLN A 438 -18.42 -5.34 -17.48
N ASN A 439 -18.00 -6.30 -18.30
CA ASN A 439 -18.90 -7.19 -19.04
C ASN A 439 -19.57 -8.23 -18.14
N VAL A 440 -18.84 -8.79 -17.18
CA VAL A 440 -19.37 -9.88 -16.31
C VAL A 440 -20.06 -9.36 -15.04
N LEU A 441 -19.87 -8.09 -14.68
CA LEU A 441 -20.41 -7.44 -13.48
C LEU A 441 -21.01 -6.06 -13.79
N PRO A 442 -21.84 -5.88 -14.85
CA PRO A 442 -22.24 -4.54 -15.33
C PRO A 442 -22.94 -3.70 -14.25
N ASP A 443 -23.82 -4.32 -13.45
CA ASP A 443 -24.63 -3.63 -12.43
C ASP A 443 -23.83 -3.28 -11.15
N ARG A 444 -22.62 -3.82 -11.03
CA ARG A 444 -21.76 -3.65 -9.83
C ARG A 444 -20.57 -2.74 -10.07
N MET A 445 -20.38 -2.27 -11.30
CA MET A 445 -19.24 -1.44 -11.67
C MET A 445 -19.66 -0.04 -12.12
N PHE A 446 -18.96 0.97 -11.61
CA PHE A 446 -19.07 2.36 -12.04
C PHE A 446 -17.72 2.83 -12.56
N THR A 447 -17.69 3.32 -13.80
CA THR A 447 -16.46 3.88 -14.38
C THR A 447 -16.37 5.38 -14.10
N MET A 448 -15.38 5.74 -13.29
CA MET A 448 -15.03 7.12 -12.94
C MET A 448 -13.94 7.64 -13.87
N THR A 449 -14.27 8.53 -14.79
CA THR A 449 -13.29 9.18 -15.67
C THR A 449 -12.78 10.45 -15.01
N TYR A 450 -11.46 10.53 -14.76
CA TYR A 450 -10.81 11.64 -14.04
C TYR A 450 -11.06 12.99 -14.73
N GLU A 451 -10.96 13.05 -16.05
CA GLU A 451 -11.16 14.26 -16.84
C GLU A 451 -12.59 14.78 -16.71
N LYS A 452 -13.59 13.89 -16.77
CA LYS A 452 -15.01 14.25 -16.57
C LYS A 452 -15.26 14.71 -15.13
N LEU A 453 -14.71 13.98 -14.15
CA LEU A 453 -14.82 14.34 -12.73
C LEU A 453 -14.29 15.75 -12.47
N THR A 454 -13.16 16.12 -13.07
CA THR A 454 -12.53 17.43 -12.84
C THR A 454 -13.20 18.57 -13.64
N ALA A 455 -13.83 18.28 -14.77
CA ALA A 455 -14.56 19.25 -15.58
C ALA A 455 -15.98 19.50 -15.06
N GLU A 456 -16.68 18.45 -14.65
CA GLU A 456 -18.09 18.48 -14.25
C GLU A 456 -18.31 17.77 -12.89
N PRO A 457 -17.67 18.24 -11.80
CA PRO A 457 -17.64 17.50 -10.54
C PRO A 457 -19.04 17.24 -9.96
N ARG A 458 -19.94 18.21 -9.98
CA ARG A 458 -21.31 18.07 -9.44
C ARG A 458 -22.09 16.95 -10.16
N LEU A 459 -21.99 16.89 -11.48
CA LEU A 459 -22.67 15.87 -12.28
C LEU A 459 -22.13 14.48 -11.99
N VAL A 460 -20.80 14.32 -12.07
CA VAL A 460 -20.15 13.01 -11.91
C VAL A 460 -20.25 12.48 -10.48
N ILE A 461 -20.12 13.35 -9.48
CA ILE A 461 -20.31 12.98 -8.07
C ILE A 461 -21.77 12.58 -7.81
N GLY A 462 -22.74 13.30 -8.40
CA GLY A 462 -24.16 12.93 -8.29
C GLY A 462 -24.44 11.52 -8.83
N GLN A 463 -23.89 11.18 -10.00
CA GLN A 463 -23.99 9.83 -10.59
C GLN A 463 -23.30 8.77 -9.71
N LEU A 464 -22.14 9.09 -9.14
CA LEU A 464 -21.43 8.20 -8.23
C LEU A 464 -22.24 7.92 -6.96
N LEU A 465 -22.79 8.96 -6.31
CA LEU A 465 -23.58 8.80 -5.09
C LEU A 465 -24.87 8.01 -5.38
N GLN A 466 -25.53 8.27 -6.50
CA GLN A 466 -26.68 7.49 -6.96
C GLN A 466 -26.34 6.01 -7.16
N PHE A 467 -25.22 5.70 -7.80
CA PHE A 467 -24.72 4.31 -7.94
C PHE A 467 -24.47 3.65 -6.59
N LEU A 468 -23.98 4.42 -5.61
CA LEU A 468 -23.74 3.93 -4.25
C LEU A 468 -25.00 3.87 -3.38
N GLY A 469 -26.16 4.33 -3.88
CA GLY A 469 -27.40 4.41 -3.11
C GLY A 469 -27.33 5.43 -1.97
N LEU A 470 -26.56 6.50 -2.17
CA LEU A 470 -26.38 7.59 -1.21
C LEU A 470 -27.07 8.84 -1.69
N ASP A 471 -27.67 9.59 -0.77
CA ASP A 471 -28.25 10.89 -1.05
C ASP A 471 -27.16 11.94 -1.34
N TRP A 472 -27.54 13.02 -2.03
CA TRP A 472 -26.62 14.12 -2.30
C TRP A 472 -26.19 14.83 -1.02
N GLN A 473 -24.89 15.02 -0.83
CA GLN A 473 -24.31 15.86 0.21
C GLN A 473 -23.29 16.84 -0.40
N GLU A 474 -23.45 18.12 -0.17
CA GLU A 474 -22.58 19.18 -0.70
C GLU A 474 -21.12 19.02 -0.24
N ALA A 475 -20.89 18.41 0.90
CA ALA A 475 -19.57 18.11 1.43
C ALA A 475 -18.74 17.26 0.45
N CYS A 476 -19.35 16.42 -0.38
CA CYS A 476 -18.67 15.59 -1.37
C CYS A 476 -18.00 16.40 -2.50
N LEU A 477 -18.41 17.65 -2.73
CA LEU A 477 -17.74 18.56 -3.67
C LEU A 477 -16.43 19.16 -3.12
N ASN A 478 -16.20 19.08 -1.82
CA ASN A 478 -15.08 19.71 -1.14
C ASN A 478 -14.22 18.64 -0.41
N PRO A 479 -13.62 17.69 -1.15
CA PRO A 479 -12.85 16.61 -0.54
C PRO A 479 -11.64 17.12 0.26
N GLU A 480 -11.05 18.26 -0.13
CA GLU A 480 -9.90 18.90 0.53
C GLU A 480 -10.20 19.35 1.96
N GLN A 481 -11.45 19.62 2.29
CA GLN A 481 -11.89 20.06 3.63
C GLN A 481 -12.04 18.89 4.63
N GLY A 482 -11.86 17.66 4.18
CA GLY A 482 -12.03 16.46 5.01
C GLY A 482 -10.96 16.24 6.07
N GLY A 483 -9.84 16.96 6.02
CA GLY A 483 -8.74 16.79 6.97
C GLY A 483 -8.05 15.42 6.91
N ALA A 484 -8.44 14.57 5.97
CA ALA A 484 -7.87 13.23 5.85
C ALA A 484 -6.39 13.30 5.49
N THR A 485 -5.59 12.47 6.16
CA THR A 485 -4.19 12.28 5.81
C THR A 485 -4.10 11.44 4.55
N VAL A 486 -3.38 11.94 3.54
CA VAL A 486 -3.23 11.26 2.26
C VAL A 486 -1.81 10.74 2.13
N ARG A 487 -1.62 9.44 2.29
CA ARG A 487 -0.31 8.80 2.15
C ARG A 487 0.13 8.62 0.70
N SER A 488 -0.78 8.64 -0.27
CA SER A 488 -0.44 8.42 -1.67
C SER A 488 0.43 9.54 -2.23
N PHE A 489 1.13 9.27 -3.34
CA PHE A 489 1.86 10.30 -4.11
C PHE A 489 0.96 11.45 -4.61
N SER A 490 -0.36 11.34 -4.42
CA SER A 490 -1.35 12.39 -4.69
C SER A 490 -1.55 13.35 -3.52
N ARG A 491 -0.84 13.19 -2.40
CA ARG A 491 -1.05 13.91 -1.13
C ARG A 491 -1.14 15.44 -1.24
N LEU A 492 -0.37 16.03 -2.13
CA LEU A 492 -0.40 17.48 -2.35
C LEU A 492 -1.51 17.90 -3.33
N GLN A 493 -1.89 17.03 -4.27
CA GLN A 493 -2.89 17.32 -5.30
C GLN A 493 -4.32 17.33 -4.77
N VAL A 494 -4.65 16.37 -3.91
CA VAL A 494 -6.01 16.22 -3.34
C VAL A 494 -6.32 17.19 -2.19
N ARG A 495 -5.39 18.07 -1.85
CA ARG A 495 -5.58 19.16 -0.87
C ARG A 495 -6.05 20.47 -1.51
N ASN A 496 -6.15 20.50 -2.81
CA ASN A 496 -6.73 21.60 -3.55
C ASN A 496 -8.16 21.23 -3.93
N ALA A 497 -9.01 22.24 -4.10
CA ALA A 497 -10.33 22.04 -4.71
C ALA A 497 -10.20 21.29 -6.03
N ILE A 498 -11.20 20.51 -6.38
CA ILE A 498 -11.24 19.74 -7.63
C ILE A 498 -10.97 20.69 -8.80
N ASN A 499 -9.95 20.41 -9.60
CA ASN A 499 -9.53 21.25 -10.72
C ASN A 499 -8.90 20.43 -11.85
N THR A 500 -8.77 21.06 -13.03
CA THR A 500 -8.26 20.44 -14.26
C THR A 500 -6.75 20.56 -14.46
N SER A 501 -5.99 21.15 -13.52
CA SER A 501 -4.57 21.47 -13.71
C SER A 501 -3.66 20.26 -13.97
N SER A 502 -4.15 19.06 -13.66
CA SER A 502 -3.45 17.80 -13.92
C SER A 502 -3.87 17.12 -15.24
N VAL A 503 -4.82 17.70 -15.98
CA VAL A 503 -5.30 17.16 -17.27
C VAL A 503 -4.48 17.74 -18.40
N GLY A 504 -4.03 16.88 -19.31
CA GLY A 504 -3.31 17.28 -20.51
C GLY A 504 -1.86 17.69 -20.29
N ARG A 505 -1.25 17.40 -19.14
CA ARG A 505 0.18 17.68 -18.89
C ARG A 505 1.10 16.91 -19.85
N TRP A 506 0.65 15.77 -20.34
CA TRP A 506 1.35 14.96 -21.34
C TRP A 506 1.68 15.74 -22.62
N LYS A 507 0.94 16.81 -22.95
CA LYS A 507 1.17 17.63 -24.14
C LYS A 507 2.56 18.28 -24.19
N ASN A 508 3.17 18.50 -23.02
CA ASN A 508 4.55 18.98 -22.92
C ASN A 508 5.60 17.90 -23.29
N TYR A 509 5.15 16.65 -23.52
CA TYR A 509 5.97 15.45 -23.73
C TYR A 509 5.46 14.60 -24.91
N GLU A 510 4.79 15.22 -25.89
CA GLU A 510 4.12 14.50 -27.00
C GLU A 510 5.05 13.54 -27.72
N THR A 511 6.28 13.98 -28.03
CA THR A 511 7.28 13.16 -28.70
C THR A 511 7.65 11.92 -27.90
N GLN A 512 7.88 12.08 -26.59
CA GLN A 512 8.30 10.99 -25.70
C GLN A 512 7.16 10.02 -25.37
N LEU A 513 5.92 10.48 -25.46
CA LEU A 513 4.72 9.75 -25.06
C LEU A 513 3.81 9.32 -26.23
N ALA A 514 4.28 9.46 -27.48
CA ALA A 514 3.49 9.15 -28.68
C ALA A 514 2.84 7.74 -28.64
N GLY A 515 3.54 6.74 -28.14
CA GLY A 515 3.01 5.38 -27.98
C GLY A 515 1.92 5.21 -26.93
N LEU A 516 1.71 6.20 -26.05
CA LEU A 516 0.65 6.19 -25.02
C LEU A 516 -0.57 7.01 -25.46
N ILE A 517 -0.36 8.03 -26.29
CA ILE A 517 -1.42 8.93 -26.75
C ILE A 517 -2.45 8.13 -27.57
N GLY A 518 -2.00 7.28 -28.49
CA GLY A 518 -2.87 6.46 -29.33
C GLY A 518 -3.65 5.35 -28.58
N LEU A 519 -3.36 5.10 -27.30
CA LEU A 519 -4.10 4.08 -26.52
C LEU A 519 -5.52 4.51 -26.12
N THR A 520 -5.86 5.78 -26.27
CA THR A 520 -7.21 6.31 -26.00
C THR A 520 -8.15 6.19 -27.18
N GLU A 521 -7.63 5.98 -28.39
CA GLU A 521 -8.38 6.00 -29.65
C GLU A 521 -8.95 4.63 -30.05
N THR A 522 -8.65 3.59 -29.29
CA THR A 522 -9.24 2.25 -29.54
C THR A 522 -10.48 2.09 -28.68
N PRO A 523 -11.68 1.85 -29.27
CA PRO A 523 -12.96 1.71 -28.57
C PRO A 523 -12.97 0.52 -27.61
#